data_920c5779318d1188616ffde8c7705ddf
#
_entry.id   920c5779318d1188616ffde8c7705ddf
#
_cell.length_a   1.000
_cell.length_b   1.000
_cell.length_c   1.000
_cell.angle_alpha   90.00
_cell.angle_beta   90.00
_cell.angle_gamma   90.00
#
_symmetry.space_group_name_H-M   'P 1'
#
loop_
_entity.id
_entity.type
_entity.pdbx_description
1 polymer ?
#
loop_
_entity_poly.entity_id
_entity_poly.type
_entity_poly.pdbx_seq_one_letter_code
_entity_poly.pdbx_strand_id
1 'polypeptide(L)'
;MKHAFLIMAHGSLPLLRVLLSMLDDERNDIFLHIDRKSNMLDGAEPLALSKARLFVLKQRVDVRWGNLSQIKAEYVLFEEALKHGPYAYYHLLSGQDLPIKSQDYIHQFFDEHQGKEFVGINHGTEFEWDCRRKMMRYWLFTSFTRSKYGALNAITKRFNKYLSMLLMPFLHRPKMDFAKGANWVSITQACVEYVVSQKPFVLKRFNYTFCPDEFFLQTLVWNHPAFRAALYSEKDEYEGCMRLIDWKRGNPYVWTLADKEELKQSNRLFARKFDMKHEDIIHWIKAAFG
;
A
#
# COMPACT_ATOMS: atom_id res chain seq x y z
N MET A 1 16.42 -2.08 -16.16
CA MET A 1 16.54 -3.05 -15.02
C MET A 1 15.17 -3.64 -14.71
N LYS A 2 15.12 -4.79 -13.97
CA LYS A 2 13.83 -5.37 -13.55
C LYS A 2 13.13 -4.54 -12.46
N HIS A 3 11.81 -4.69 -12.39
CA HIS A 3 10.96 -4.14 -11.33
C HIS A 3 10.41 -5.27 -10.43
N ALA A 4 10.21 -4.97 -9.15
CA ALA A 4 9.57 -5.86 -8.19
C ALA A 4 8.15 -5.38 -7.88
N PHE A 5 7.14 -6.20 -8.17
CA PHE A 5 5.76 -5.92 -7.79
C PHE A 5 5.40 -6.66 -6.50
N LEU A 6 5.13 -5.91 -5.44
CA LEU A 6 4.85 -6.39 -4.09
C LEU A 6 3.35 -6.31 -3.84
N ILE A 7 2.66 -7.45 -3.90
CA ILE A 7 1.20 -7.50 -3.89
C ILE A 7 0.68 -8.04 -2.56
N MET A 8 -0.18 -7.25 -1.89
CA MET A 8 -0.93 -7.68 -0.71
C MET A 8 -2.34 -8.09 -1.13
N ALA A 9 -2.69 -9.37 -1.03
CA ALA A 9 -3.99 -9.89 -1.45
C ALA A 9 -4.75 -10.59 -0.31
N HIS A 10 -6.10 -10.46 -0.31
CA HIS A 10 -6.97 -11.10 0.67
C HIS A 10 -8.41 -11.36 0.17
N GLY A 11 -8.74 -10.91 -1.02
CA GLY A 11 -10.10 -10.84 -1.53
C GLY A 11 -10.36 -11.77 -2.72
N SER A 12 -10.69 -11.18 -3.86
CA SER A 12 -11.10 -11.88 -5.08
C SER A 12 -9.93 -12.51 -5.83
N LEU A 13 -9.93 -13.83 -5.97
CA LEU A 13 -8.97 -14.55 -6.80
C LEU A 13 -9.11 -14.19 -8.30
N PRO A 14 -10.32 -14.08 -8.88
CA PRO A 14 -10.47 -13.64 -10.28
C PRO A 14 -9.81 -12.27 -10.54
N LEU A 15 -10.02 -11.28 -9.68
CA LEU A 15 -9.39 -9.97 -9.83
C LEU A 15 -7.86 -10.05 -9.69
N LEU A 16 -7.37 -10.84 -8.74
CA LEU A 16 -5.93 -11.07 -8.59
C LEU A 16 -5.34 -11.70 -9.86
N ARG A 17 -6.02 -12.68 -10.48
CA ARG A 17 -5.57 -13.29 -11.75
C ARG A 17 -5.49 -12.25 -12.88
N VAL A 18 -6.44 -11.32 -12.95
CA VAL A 18 -6.37 -10.20 -13.91
C VAL A 18 -5.15 -9.32 -13.63
N LEU A 19 -4.96 -8.88 -12.39
CA LEU A 19 -3.78 -8.08 -12.02
C LEU A 19 -2.48 -8.80 -12.40
N LEU A 20 -2.34 -10.06 -12.03
CA LEU A 20 -1.16 -10.86 -12.35
C LEU A 20 -0.94 -11.00 -13.86
N SER A 21 -2.00 -11.21 -14.66
CA SER A 21 -1.89 -11.29 -16.10
C SER A 21 -1.47 -9.98 -16.77
N MET A 22 -1.83 -8.83 -16.18
CA MET A 22 -1.42 -7.51 -16.69
C MET A 22 0.02 -7.15 -16.30
N LEU A 23 0.56 -7.80 -15.27
CA LEU A 23 1.95 -7.63 -14.81
C LEU A 23 2.89 -8.70 -15.36
N ASP A 24 2.41 -9.64 -16.18
CA ASP A 24 3.17 -10.77 -16.73
C ASP A 24 4.12 -10.31 -17.86
N ASP A 25 5.23 -9.71 -17.47
CA ASP A 25 6.29 -9.19 -18.35
C ASP A 25 7.66 -9.70 -17.87
N GLU A 26 8.57 -9.99 -18.79
CA GLU A 26 9.91 -10.50 -18.46
C GLU A 26 10.76 -9.54 -17.62
N ARG A 27 10.42 -8.24 -17.65
CA ARG A 27 11.05 -7.19 -16.85
C ARG A 27 10.53 -7.14 -15.42
N ASN A 28 9.54 -7.98 -15.05
CA ASN A 28 8.90 -7.98 -13.75
C ASN A 28 9.21 -9.24 -12.96
N ASP A 29 9.35 -9.08 -11.65
CA ASP A 29 9.25 -10.14 -10.66
C ASP A 29 8.12 -9.79 -9.70
N ILE A 30 7.27 -10.76 -9.38
CA ILE A 30 6.05 -10.53 -8.59
C ILE A 30 6.14 -11.29 -7.28
N PHE A 31 6.00 -10.57 -6.18
CA PHE A 31 5.98 -11.10 -4.81
C PHE A 31 4.58 -10.99 -4.24
N LEU A 32 3.95 -12.11 -3.96
CA LEU A 32 2.57 -12.18 -3.54
C LEU A 32 2.44 -12.60 -2.08
N HIS A 33 2.03 -11.68 -1.22
CA HIS A 33 1.60 -11.98 0.15
C HIS A 33 0.07 -12.15 0.19
N ILE A 34 -0.38 -13.32 0.61
CA ILE A 34 -1.79 -13.61 0.86
C ILE A 34 -2.06 -13.52 2.35
N ASP A 35 -3.05 -12.72 2.75
CA ASP A 35 -3.46 -12.63 4.15
C ASP A 35 -3.67 -14.03 4.74
N ARG A 36 -3.15 -14.26 5.95
CA ARG A 36 -3.23 -15.58 6.62
C ARG A 36 -4.67 -16.06 6.82
N LYS A 37 -5.62 -15.13 6.95
CA LYS A 37 -7.05 -15.45 7.10
C LYS A 37 -7.74 -15.81 5.78
N SER A 38 -7.09 -15.51 4.65
CA SER A 38 -7.66 -15.77 3.34
C SER A 38 -7.37 -17.19 2.89
N ASN A 39 -8.38 -17.89 2.49
CA ASN A 39 -8.31 -19.20 1.84
C ASN A 39 -8.58 -19.14 0.34
N MET A 40 -8.29 -17.98 -0.27
CA MET A 40 -8.59 -17.71 -1.69
C MET A 40 -7.88 -18.63 -2.68
N LEU A 41 -6.83 -19.34 -2.26
CA LEU A 41 -6.14 -20.33 -3.10
C LEU A 41 -6.54 -21.78 -2.79
N ASP A 42 -7.40 -22.01 -1.78
CA ASP A 42 -7.77 -23.37 -1.39
C ASP A 42 -8.62 -24.00 -2.50
N GLY A 43 -8.16 -25.13 -3.04
CA GLY A 43 -8.80 -25.80 -4.15
C GLY A 43 -8.76 -25.07 -5.50
N ALA A 44 -8.02 -23.96 -5.58
CA ALA A 44 -7.84 -23.21 -6.81
C ALA A 44 -6.72 -23.79 -7.66
N GLU A 45 -6.81 -23.60 -8.97
CA GLU A 45 -5.71 -23.88 -9.88
C GLU A 45 -4.48 -23.02 -9.53
N PRO A 46 -3.27 -23.57 -9.64
CA PRO A 46 -2.04 -22.82 -9.37
C PRO A 46 -2.01 -21.48 -10.13
N LEU A 47 -1.45 -20.48 -9.48
CA LEU A 47 -1.12 -19.23 -10.15
C LEU A 47 0.14 -19.46 -11.00
N ALA A 48 0.02 -19.31 -12.32
CA ALA A 48 1.13 -19.42 -13.24
C ALA A 48 1.20 -18.17 -14.14
N LEU A 49 2.41 -17.75 -14.44
CA LEU A 49 2.73 -16.66 -15.36
C LEU A 49 3.65 -17.20 -16.46
N SER A 50 3.63 -16.55 -17.62
CA SER A 50 4.39 -16.99 -18.78
C SER A 50 5.76 -16.31 -18.93
N LYS A 51 5.90 -15.10 -18.41
CA LYS A 51 7.08 -14.24 -18.57
C LYS A 51 7.69 -13.82 -17.24
N ALA A 52 6.86 -13.29 -16.33
CA ALA A 52 7.31 -12.85 -15.02
C ALA A 52 7.56 -14.02 -14.06
N ARG A 53 8.53 -13.88 -13.15
CA ARG A 53 8.68 -14.81 -12.03
C ARG A 53 7.67 -14.46 -10.95
N LEU A 54 6.93 -15.45 -10.46
CA LEU A 54 5.97 -15.30 -9.37
C LEU A 54 6.45 -16.01 -8.11
N PHE A 55 6.56 -15.24 -7.02
CA PHE A 55 6.92 -15.72 -5.70
C PHE A 55 5.70 -15.61 -4.77
N VAL A 56 5.01 -16.71 -4.55
CA VAL A 56 3.92 -16.77 -3.55
C VAL A 56 4.56 -17.01 -2.19
N LEU A 57 4.46 -16.04 -1.29
CA LEU A 57 5.17 -16.04 -0.02
C LEU A 57 4.56 -17.06 0.95
N LYS A 58 5.43 -17.91 1.52
CA LYS A 58 5.03 -18.89 2.55
C LYS A 58 4.70 -18.20 3.87
N GLN A 59 5.43 -17.12 4.22
CA GLN A 59 5.20 -16.35 5.43
C GLN A 59 3.98 -15.44 5.22
N ARG A 60 2.87 -15.78 5.88
CA ARG A 60 1.60 -15.07 5.80
C ARG A 60 1.29 -14.39 7.13
N VAL A 61 0.95 -13.11 7.09
CA VAL A 61 0.57 -12.29 8.25
C VAL A 61 -0.96 -12.22 8.35
N ASP A 62 -1.51 -12.28 9.56
CA ASP A 62 -2.92 -11.96 9.85
C ASP A 62 -3.06 -10.42 9.80
N VAL A 63 -3.36 -9.90 8.62
CA VAL A 63 -3.46 -8.44 8.39
C VAL A 63 -4.80 -7.92 8.92
N ARG A 64 -4.74 -6.95 9.81
CA ARG A 64 -5.92 -6.30 10.39
C ARG A 64 -5.88 -4.81 10.08
N TRP A 65 -6.97 -4.30 9.57
CA TRP A 65 -7.08 -2.90 9.16
C TRP A 65 -6.78 -1.94 10.32
N GLY A 66 -5.99 -0.92 10.03
CA GLY A 66 -5.57 0.09 11.00
C GLY A 66 -4.61 -0.40 12.09
N ASN A 67 -4.04 -1.59 11.90
CA ASN A 67 -3.14 -2.24 12.85
C ASN A 67 -1.72 -2.36 12.28
N LEU A 68 -0.73 -2.46 13.15
CA LEU A 68 0.68 -2.66 12.79
C LEU A 68 0.93 -3.90 11.90
N SER A 69 -0.02 -4.85 11.86
CA SER A 69 0.09 -6.07 11.05
C SER A 69 0.17 -5.79 9.56
N GLN A 70 -0.35 -4.64 9.07
CA GLN A 70 -0.20 -4.23 7.68
C GLN A 70 1.26 -3.94 7.36
N ILE A 71 1.92 -3.14 8.19
CA ILE A 71 3.37 -2.87 8.08
C ILE A 71 4.19 -4.16 8.14
N LYS A 72 3.79 -5.13 9.01
CA LYS A 72 4.48 -6.42 9.08
C LYS A 72 4.39 -7.20 7.78
N ALA A 73 3.25 -7.16 7.08
CA ALA A 73 3.08 -7.81 5.78
C ALA A 73 3.91 -7.13 4.69
N GLU A 74 4.02 -5.81 4.73
CA GLU A 74 4.88 -5.04 3.82
C GLU A 74 6.36 -5.37 4.02
N TYR A 75 6.82 -5.48 5.28
CA TYR A 75 8.19 -5.93 5.56
C TYR A 75 8.46 -7.34 5.05
N VAL A 76 7.51 -8.26 5.16
CA VAL A 76 7.66 -9.62 4.59
C VAL A 76 7.88 -9.56 3.08
N LEU A 77 7.16 -8.67 2.38
CA LEU A 77 7.32 -8.45 0.94
C LEU A 77 8.66 -7.79 0.61
N PHE A 78 9.03 -6.71 1.29
CA PHE A 78 10.31 -6.02 1.06
C PHE A 78 11.50 -6.94 1.31
N GLU A 79 11.52 -7.64 2.44
CA GLU A 79 12.61 -8.54 2.81
C GLU A 79 12.75 -9.71 1.84
N GLU A 80 11.63 -10.27 1.35
CA GLU A 80 11.69 -11.34 0.36
C GLU A 80 12.19 -10.83 -0.98
N ALA A 81 11.69 -9.69 -1.45
CA ALA A 81 12.10 -9.12 -2.73
C ALA A 81 13.60 -8.73 -2.74
N LEU A 82 14.13 -8.21 -1.63
CA LEU A 82 15.56 -7.89 -1.51
C LEU A 82 16.48 -9.12 -1.71
N LYS A 83 16.00 -10.33 -1.37
CA LYS A 83 16.80 -11.56 -1.59
C LYS A 83 16.96 -11.93 -3.07
N HIS A 84 16.09 -11.40 -3.92
CA HIS A 84 16.03 -11.71 -5.36
C HIS A 84 16.49 -10.56 -6.26
N GLY A 85 16.69 -9.35 -5.67
CA GLY A 85 17.14 -8.15 -6.37
C GLY A 85 18.59 -8.19 -6.85
N PRO A 86 19.15 -7.07 -7.27
CA PRO A 86 18.56 -5.73 -7.17
C PRO A 86 17.49 -5.43 -8.24
N TYR A 87 16.53 -4.56 -7.87
CA TYR A 87 15.49 -4.04 -8.77
C TYR A 87 15.60 -2.52 -8.91
N ALA A 88 15.19 -1.98 -10.06
CA ALA A 88 15.13 -0.54 -10.25
C ALA A 88 14.10 0.08 -9.32
N TYR A 89 12.91 -0.54 -9.26
CA TYR A 89 11.79 -0.11 -8.44
C TYR A 89 11.06 -1.27 -7.77
N TYR A 90 10.51 -0.97 -6.60
CA TYR A 90 9.64 -1.84 -5.80
C TYR A 90 8.27 -1.18 -5.71
N HIS A 91 7.26 -1.79 -6.31
CA HIS A 91 5.90 -1.27 -6.40
C HIS A 91 5.00 -1.98 -5.40
N LEU A 92 4.56 -1.28 -4.36
CA LEU A 92 3.59 -1.83 -3.41
C LEU A 92 2.17 -1.65 -3.94
N LEU A 93 1.45 -2.76 -4.12
CA LEU A 93 0.09 -2.83 -4.63
C LEU A 93 -0.80 -3.70 -3.76
N SER A 94 -2.09 -3.46 -3.84
CA SER A 94 -3.13 -4.36 -3.33
C SER A 94 -3.65 -5.27 -4.45
N GLY A 95 -4.17 -6.42 -4.09
CA GLY A 95 -4.91 -7.28 -5.03
C GLY A 95 -6.22 -6.68 -5.58
N GLN A 96 -6.52 -5.42 -5.27
CA GLN A 96 -7.66 -4.65 -5.79
C GLN A 96 -7.22 -3.44 -6.63
N ASP A 97 -5.94 -3.34 -6.94
CA ASP A 97 -5.37 -2.32 -7.82
C ASP A 97 -5.19 -2.90 -9.22
N LEU A 98 -5.28 -2.06 -10.25
CA LEU A 98 -4.93 -2.45 -11.62
C LEU A 98 -4.04 -1.38 -12.25
N PRO A 99 -3.07 -1.78 -13.11
CA PRO A 99 -2.39 -0.84 -14.00
C PRO A 99 -3.41 -0.16 -14.92
N ILE A 100 -3.22 1.13 -15.15
CA ILE A 100 -3.99 1.92 -16.14
C ILE A 100 -3.07 2.51 -17.22
N LYS A 101 -1.95 1.86 -17.39
CA LYS A 101 -0.98 2.04 -18.48
C LYS A 101 -0.38 0.67 -18.83
N SER A 102 0.11 0.53 -20.07
CA SER A 102 0.81 -0.69 -20.49
C SER A 102 2.13 -0.89 -19.73
N GLN A 103 2.67 -2.10 -19.74
CA GLN A 103 3.97 -2.39 -19.13
C GLN A 103 5.08 -1.58 -19.77
N ASP A 104 5.06 -1.39 -21.10
CA ASP A 104 6.04 -0.55 -21.79
C ASP A 104 6.02 0.89 -21.30
N TYR A 105 4.82 1.48 -21.15
CA TYR A 105 4.69 2.83 -20.63
C TYR A 105 5.18 2.93 -19.18
N ILE A 106 4.84 1.95 -18.33
CA ILE A 106 5.25 1.94 -16.92
C ILE A 106 6.77 1.87 -16.83
N HIS A 107 7.42 0.95 -17.55
CA HIS A 107 8.87 0.83 -17.54
C HIS A 107 9.55 2.08 -18.07
N GLN A 108 9.09 2.61 -19.20
CA GLN A 108 9.64 3.85 -19.77
C GLN A 108 9.51 5.01 -18.79
N PHE A 109 8.36 5.17 -18.14
CA PHE A 109 8.13 6.22 -17.15
C PHE A 109 9.14 6.15 -16.00
N PHE A 110 9.41 4.96 -15.46
CA PHE A 110 10.36 4.82 -14.36
C PHE A 110 11.83 4.95 -14.82
N ASP A 111 12.15 4.59 -16.06
CA ASP A 111 13.46 4.81 -16.64
C ASP A 111 13.73 6.32 -16.82
N GLU A 112 12.74 7.09 -17.28
CA GLU A 112 12.81 8.56 -17.41
C GLU A 112 12.93 9.28 -16.06
N HIS A 113 12.43 8.66 -15.00
CA HIS A 113 12.42 9.23 -13.65
C HIS A 113 13.31 8.42 -12.67
N GLN A 114 14.39 7.85 -13.18
CA GLN A 114 15.30 7.03 -12.38
C GLN A 114 15.82 7.78 -11.13
N GLY A 115 15.78 7.10 -9.99
CA GLY A 115 16.25 7.65 -8.72
C GLY A 115 15.21 8.52 -7.99
N LYS A 116 14.01 8.73 -8.54
CA LYS A 116 12.92 9.38 -7.84
C LYS A 116 12.17 8.40 -6.94
N GLU A 117 11.72 8.89 -5.79
CA GLU A 117 10.89 8.14 -4.86
C GLU A 117 9.42 8.55 -5.05
N PHE A 118 8.59 7.58 -5.43
CA PHE A 118 7.15 7.82 -5.63
C PHE A 118 6.39 7.49 -4.35
N VAL A 119 6.45 8.43 -3.44
CA VAL A 119 5.82 8.38 -2.12
C VAL A 119 4.90 9.59 -1.98
N GLY A 120 3.61 9.33 -1.80
CA GLY A 120 2.64 10.41 -1.60
C GLY A 120 2.80 11.07 -0.24
N ILE A 121 2.86 12.41 -0.22
CA ILE A 121 2.89 13.20 1.03
C ILE A 121 1.63 14.06 1.08
N ASN A 122 0.88 13.94 2.16
CA ASN A 122 -0.35 14.67 2.39
C ASN A 122 -0.07 15.92 3.23
N HIS A 123 -0.35 17.08 2.67
CA HIS A 123 -0.26 18.39 3.32
C HIS A 123 -1.65 18.98 3.69
N GLY A 124 -2.69 18.13 3.77
CA GLY A 124 -4.05 18.55 4.09
C GLY A 124 -4.19 19.14 5.49
N THR A 125 -5.22 19.98 5.66
CA THR A 125 -5.52 20.68 6.92
C THR A 125 -5.78 19.76 8.11
N GLU A 126 -6.16 18.50 7.86
CA GLU A 126 -6.40 17.50 8.90
C GLU A 126 -5.13 16.76 9.37
N PHE A 127 -3.97 17.04 8.76
CA PHE A 127 -2.73 16.31 9.04
C PHE A 127 -2.34 16.35 10.53
N GLU A 128 -2.31 17.53 11.13
CA GLU A 128 -1.95 17.69 12.56
C GLU A 128 -2.92 16.96 13.48
N TRP A 129 -4.21 17.03 13.17
CA TRP A 129 -5.24 16.34 13.93
C TRP A 129 -5.10 14.83 13.82
N ASP A 130 -4.81 14.33 12.62
CA ASP A 130 -4.54 12.89 12.37
C ASP A 130 -3.29 12.43 13.10
N CYS A 131 -2.20 13.20 13.11
CA CYS A 131 -0.99 12.90 13.87
C CYS A 131 -1.28 12.78 15.36
N ARG A 132 -1.97 13.76 15.95
CA ARG A 132 -2.37 13.71 17.36
C ARG A 132 -3.24 12.50 17.67
N ARG A 133 -4.22 12.22 16.86
CA ARG A 133 -5.19 11.14 17.08
C ARG A 133 -4.59 9.77 16.83
N LYS A 134 -3.89 9.57 15.70
CA LYS A 134 -3.43 8.26 15.24
C LYS A 134 -2.08 7.89 15.84
N MET A 135 -1.12 8.83 15.91
CA MET A 135 0.30 8.56 16.23
C MET A 135 0.67 8.88 17.69
N MET A 136 0.03 9.85 18.32
CA MET A 136 0.39 10.28 19.69
C MET A 136 -0.46 9.63 20.78
N ARG A 137 -1.55 8.95 20.40
CA ARG A 137 -2.38 8.16 21.32
C ARG A 137 -2.00 6.70 21.31
N TYR A 138 -2.36 5.98 22.38
CA TYR A 138 -2.24 4.53 22.47
C TYR A 138 -3.53 3.85 22.04
N TRP A 139 -3.44 3.00 21.03
CA TRP A 139 -4.53 2.22 20.45
C TRP A 139 -4.33 0.73 20.75
N LEU A 140 -4.75 0.28 21.97
CA LEU A 140 -4.46 -1.06 22.42
C LEU A 140 -5.33 -2.14 21.74
N PHE A 141 -6.56 -1.80 21.36
CA PHE A 141 -7.54 -2.73 20.83
C PHE A 141 -7.89 -2.46 19.36
N THR A 142 -6.91 -2.10 18.54
CA THR A 142 -7.12 -1.81 17.12
C THR A 142 -7.73 -2.98 16.36
N SER A 143 -7.44 -4.24 16.76
CA SER A 143 -7.98 -5.45 16.13
C SER A 143 -9.52 -5.55 16.16
N PHE A 144 -10.18 -4.82 17.06
CA PHE A 144 -11.63 -4.84 17.23
C PHE A 144 -12.33 -3.58 16.67
N THR A 145 -11.59 -2.63 16.12
CA THR A 145 -12.16 -1.36 15.63
C THR A 145 -12.97 -1.51 14.34
N ARG A 146 -12.86 -2.64 13.66
CA ARG A 146 -13.61 -2.98 12.44
C ARG A 146 -14.17 -4.42 12.52
N SER A 147 -14.80 -4.73 13.64
CA SER A 147 -15.56 -5.97 13.80
C SER A 147 -16.83 -5.92 12.94
N LYS A 148 -17.34 -7.08 12.54
CA LYS A 148 -18.67 -7.20 11.89
C LYS A 148 -19.83 -6.76 12.80
N TYR A 149 -19.58 -6.60 14.08
CA TYR A 149 -20.55 -6.07 15.04
C TYR A 149 -20.36 -4.57 15.25
N GLY A 150 -21.24 -3.74 14.66
CA GLY A 150 -21.14 -2.27 14.70
C GLY A 150 -21.09 -1.68 16.12
N ALA A 151 -21.89 -2.20 17.05
CA ALA A 151 -21.87 -1.79 18.46
C ALA A 151 -20.48 -2.01 19.11
N LEU A 152 -19.84 -3.16 18.84
CA LEU A 152 -18.51 -3.45 19.36
C LEU A 152 -17.46 -2.47 18.83
N ASN A 153 -17.58 -2.06 17.56
CA ASN A 153 -16.69 -1.06 16.97
C ASN A 153 -16.80 0.28 17.70
N ALA A 154 -18.02 0.74 17.98
CA ALA A 154 -18.25 2.01 18.68
C ALA A 154 -17.72 1.96 20.11
N ILE A 155 -18.00 0.88 20.84
CA ILE A 155 -17.49 0.66 22.20
C ILE A 155 -15.98 0.65 22.22
N THR A 156 -15.33 -0.11 21.33
CA THR A 156 -13.86 -0.24 21.27
C THR A 156 -13.20 1.10 20.93
N LYS A 157 -13.75 1.86 19.99
CA LYS A 157 -13.25 3.21 19.66
C LYS A 157 -13.37 4.16 20.83
N ARG A 158 -14.50 4.12 21.53
CA ARG A 158 -14.75 4.97 22.72
C ARG A 158 -13.84 4.58 23.88
N PHE A 159 -13.68 3.29 24.14
CA PHE A 159 -12.77 2.76 25.16
C PHE A 159 -11.31 3.15 24.87
N ASN A 160 -10.82 2.93 23.65
CA ASN A 160 -9.46 3.34 23.25
C ASN A 160 -9.25 4.86 23.45
N LYS A 161 -10.26 5.68 23.15
CA LYS A 161 -10.19 7.13 23.37
C LYS A 161 -9.97 7.47 24.85
N TYR A 162 -10.81 6.95 25.74
CA TYR A 162 -10.72 7.25 27.18
C TYR A 162 -9.48 6.65 27.83
N LEU A 163 -9.14 5.39 27.50
CA LEU A 163 -7.94 4.75 27.99
C LEU A 163 -6.68 5.49 27.54
N SER A 164 -6.65 5.92 26.30
CA SER A 164 -5.56 6.72 25.75
C SER A 164 -5.42 8.06 26.50
N MET A 165 -6.52 8.75 26.82
CA MET A 165 -6.50 9.98 27.59
C MET A 165 -5.96 9.75 29.02
N LEU A 166 -6.33 8.65 29.64
CA LEU A 166 -5.85 8.28 30.97
C LEU A 166 -4.35 7.91 30.97
N LEU A 167 -3.88 7.24 29.93
CA LEU A 167 -2.49 6.79 29.83
C LEU A 167 -1.52 7.86 29.33
N MET A 168 -1.98 8.87 28.59
CA MET A 168 -1.13 9.92 27.99
C MET A 168 -0.21 10.64 29.01
N PRO A 169 -0.65 10.95 30.26
CA PRO A 169 0.24 11.58 31.24
C PRO A 169 1.41 10.70 31.68
N PHE A 170 1.25 9.39 31.60
CA PHE A 170 2.20 8.39 32.13
C PHE A 170 3.06 7.77 31.02
N LEU A 171 2.56 7.74 29.78
CA LEU A 171 3.20 7.09 28.65
C LEU A 171 3.61 8.13 27.61
N HIS A 172 4.82 8.65 27.77
CA HIS A 172 5.36 9.65 26.86
C HIS A 172 5.73 9.02 25.53
N ARG A 173 5.08 9.45 24.43
CA ARG A 173 5.56 9.16 23.08
C ARG A 173 6.46 10.31 22.62
N PRO A 174 7.72 10.04 22.26
CA PRO A 174 8.59 11.10 21.73
C PRO A 174 7.93 11.79 20.54
N LYS A 175 8.01 13.10 20.49
CA LYS A 175 7.63 13.88 19.31
C LYS A 175 8.56 13.49 18.17
N MET A 176 8.00 13.42 16.98
CA MET A 176 8.67 13.07 15.74
C MET A 176 8.08 13.94 14.64
N ASP A 177 8.89 14.29 13.66
CA ASP A 177 8.39 14.94 12.45
C ASP A 177 7.73 13.88 11.57
N PHE A 178 6.41 13.71 11.74
CA PHE A 178 5.64 12.75 10.99
C PHE A 178 5.33 13.27 9.59
N ALA A 179 5.29 12.37 8.63
CA ALA A 179 4.64 12.58 7.36
C ALA A 179 3.54 11.53 7.17
N LYS A 180 2.50 11.87 6.41
CA LYS A 180 1.36 11.01 6.12
C LYS A 180 1.14 10.95 4.62
N GLY A 181 0.65 9.83 4.13
CA GLY A 181 0.25 9.68 2.73
C GLY A 181 -0.37 8.33 2.45
N ALA A 182 -0.68 8.10 1.17
CA ALA A 182 -1.15 6.81 0.72
C ALA A 182 -0.11 5.72 0.98
N ASN A 183 -0.55 4.56 1.45
CA ASN A 183 0.34 3.42 1.71
C ASN A 183 1.03 2.86 0.44
N TRP A 184 0.45 3.13 -0.73
CA TRP A 184 0.89 2.58 -2.01
C TRP A 184 2.02 3.41 -2.60
N VAL A 185 3.18 2.80 -2.79
CA VAL A 185 4.41 3.48 -3.20
C VAL A 185 5.10 2.75 -4.35
N SER A 186 6.02 3.46 -5.00
CA SER A 186 7.01 2.88 -5.91
C SER A 186 8.36 3.48 -5.56
N ILE A 187 9.23 2.70 -4.93
CA ILE A 187 10.48 3.17 -4.32
C ILE A 187 11.69 2.43 -4.86
N THR A 188 12.82 3.10 -4.80
CA THR A 188 14.09 2.57 -5.31
C THR A 188 14.68 1.47 -4.42
N GLN A 189 15.65 0.71 -4.93
CA GLN A 189 16.42 -0.27 -4.16
C GLN A 189 17.01 0.33 -2.88
N ALA A 190 17.66 1.49 -2.99
CA ALA A 190 18.29 2.15 -1.84
C ALA A 190 17.27 2.55 -0.77
N CYS A 191 16.09 3.00 -1.19
CA CYS A 191 15.02 3.35 -0.27
C CYS A 191 14.47 2.09 0.44
N VAL A 192 14.26 0.98 -0.27
CA VAL A 192 13.80 -0.28 0.34
C VAL A 192 14.84 -0.81 1.35
N GLU A 193 16.12 -0.81 1.01
CA GLU A 193 17.19 -1.22 1.92
C GLU A 193 17.19 -0.37 3.21
N TYR A 194 17.05 0.94 3.07
CA TYR A 194 16.90 1.84 4.21
C TYR A 194 15.65 1.52 5.03
N VAL A 195 14.49 1.39 4.41
CA VAL A 195 13.22 1.05 5.08
C VAL A 195 13.36 -0.25 5.86
N VAL A 196 13.96 -1.28 5.27
CA VAL A 196 14.18 -2.59 5.93
C VAL A 196 15.16 -2.45 7.10
N SER A 197 16.23 -1.66 6.96
CA SER A 197 17.16 -1.39 8.07
C SER A 197 16.50 -0.73 9.28
N GLN A 198 15.45 0.07 9.06
CA GLN A 198 14.68 0.77 10.10
C GLN A 198 13.58 -0.10 10.75
N LYS A 199 13.42 -1.36 10.34
CA LYS A 199 12.36 -2.26 10.84
C LYS A 199 12.25 -2.32 12.37
N PRO A 200 13.34 -2.49 13.17
CA PRO A 200 13.25 -2.53 14.63
C PRO A 200 12.67 -1.24 15.21
N PHE A 201 13.13 -0.09 14.70
CA PHE A 201 12.59 1.22 15.09
C PHE A 201 11.12 1.36 14.74
N VAL A 202 10.72 1.03 13.51
CA VAL A 202 9.34 1.13 13.02
C VAL A 202 8.41 0.25 13.85
N LEU A 203 8.75 -1.02 14.05
CA LEU A 203 7.92 -1.93 14.83
C LEU A 203 7.74 -1.47 16.28
N LYS A 204 8.75 -0.84 16.88
CA LYS A 204 8.67 -0.26 18.22
C LYS A 204 7.85 1.03 18.23
N ARG A 205 8.14 1.96 17.31
CA ARG A 205 7.58 3.33 17.32
C ARG A 205 6.11 3.36 16.92
N PHE A 206 5.73 2.57 15.95
CA PHE A 206 4.37 2.51 15.39
C PHE A 206 3.48 1.46 16.06
N ASN A 207 3.99 0.71 17.02
CA ASN A 207 3.16 -0.18 17.83
C ASN A 207 2.13 0.62 18.62
N TYR A 208 0.94 0.05 18.76
CA TYR A 208 -0.20 0.70 19.43
C TYR A 208 -0.57 2.07 18.85
N THR A 209 -0.38 2.27 17.55
CA THR A 209 -0.91 3.41 16.81
C THR A 209 -2.10 2.98 15.94
N PHE A 210 -2.77 3.93 15.30
CA PHE A 210 -3.92 3.66 14.44
C PHE A 210 -3.61 4.04 12.99
N CYS A 211 -3.85 3.14 12.03
CA CYS A 211 -3.47 3.27 10.62
C CYS A 211 -1.99 3.68 10.44
N PRO A 212 -1.04 2.96 11.05
CA PRO A 212 0.37 3.34 10.98
C PRO A 212 0.98 3.16 9.58
N ASP A 213 0.36 2.37 8.73
CA ASP A 213 0.68 2.15 7.33
C ASP A 213 0.63 3.45 6.50
N GLU A 214 -0.24 4.39 6.86
CA GLU A 214 -0.31 5.73 6.23
C GLU A 214 0.82 6.68 6.68
N PHE A 215 1.67 6.29 7.61
CA PHE A 215 2.65 7.16 8.24
C PHE A 215 4.09 6.65 8.22
N PHE A 216 4.34 5.35 8.37
CA PHE A 216 5.68 4.87 8.67
C PHE A 216 6.68 5.12 7.53
N LEU A 217 6.31 4.77 6.30
CA LEU A 217 7.19 4.90 5.15
C LEU A 217 7.36 6.39 4.79
N GLN A 218 6.27 7.14 4.76
CA GLN A 218 6.28 8.57 4.55
C GLN A 218 7.18 9.28 5.56
N THR A 219 7.07 8.93 6.84
CA THR A 219 7.91 9.50 7.91
C THR A 219 9.39 9.14 7.73
N LEU A 220 9.71 7.91 7.34
CA LEU A 220 11.09 7.50 7.09
C LEU A 220 11.70 8.29 5.93
N VAL A 221 10.98 8.39 4.81
CA VAL A 221 11.43 9.14 3.62
C VAL A 221 11.56 10.63 3.93
N TRP A 222 10.57 11.20 4.63
CA TRP A 222 10.54 12.62 4.98
C TRP A 222 11.70 13.05 5.87
N ASN A 223 12.09 12.21 6.82
CA ASN A 223 13.19 12.48 7.75
C ASN A 223 14.58 12.09 7.18
N HIS A 224 14.65 11.53 5.98
CA HIS A 224 15.91 11.21 5.32
C HIS A 224 16.22 12.24 4.22
N PRO A 225 17.22 13.13 4.38
CA PRO A 225 17.43 14.26 3.47
C PRO A 225 17.53 13.87 2.00
N ALA A 226 18.26 12.79 1.68
CA ALA A 226 18.45 12.35 0.30
C ALA A 226 17.14 11.80 -0.32
N PHE A 227 16.36 10.98 0.41
CA PHE A 227 15.10 10.45 -0.10
C PHE A 227 14.02 11.53 -0.19
N ARG A 228 14.00 12.47 0.75
CA ARG A 228 13.11 13.63 0.67
C ARG A 228 13.40 14.48 -0.56
N ALA A 229 14.67 14.77 -0.85
CA ALA A 229 15.06 15.50 -2.06
C ALA A 229 14.79 14.72 -3.36
N ALA A 230 14.67 13.40 -3.27
CA ALA A 230 14.35 12.53 -4.39
C ALA A 230 12.85 12.34 -4.62
N LEU A 231 11.96 12.87 -3.77
CA LEU A 231 10.51 12.76 -3.98
C LEU A 231 10.11 13.23 -5.39
N TYR A 232 9.25 12.44 -6.05
CA TYR A 232 8.78 12.76 -7.40
C TYR A 232 7.93 14.04 -7.41
N SER A 233 6.99 14.16 -6.49
CA SER A 233 6.15 15.35 -6.32
C SER A 233 5.67 15.48 -4.87
N GLU A 234 5.67 16.71 -4.37
CA GLU A 234 5.08 17.08 -3.07
C GLU A 234 3.76 17.86 -3.24
N LYS A 235 3.29 18.06 -4.48
CA LYS A 235 2.12 18.90 -4.77
C LYS A 235 0.81 18.24 -4.34
N ASP A 236 0.71 16.95 -4.60
CA ASP A 236 -0.49 16.15 -4.35
C ASP A 236 -0.07 14.73 -3.97
N GLU A 237 -0.70 14.19 -2.94
CA GLU A 237 -0.43 12.87 -2.39
C GLU A 237 -0.50 11.77 -3.47
N TYR A 238 -1.51 11.83 -4.34
CA TYR A 238 -1.74 10.81 -5.37
C TYR A 238 -0.89 11.02 -6.60
N GLU A 239 -0.44 12.26 -6.85
CA GLU A 239 0.62 12.54 -7.82
C GLU A 239 1.95 12.00 -7.32
N GLY A 240 2.29 12.29 -6.08
CA GLY A 240 3.54 11.83 -5.47
C GLY A 240 3.72 10.32 -5.54
N CYS A 241 2.66 9.53 -5.39
CA CYS A 241 2.73 8.06 -5.48
C CYS A 241 2.32 7.48 -6.83
N MET A 242 1.88 8.30 -7.80
CA MET A 242 1.37 7.88 -9.11
C MET A 242 0.21 6.89 -9.04
N ARG A 243 -0.69 7.10 -8.07
CA ARG A 243 -1.92 6.30 -7.88
C ARG A 243 -3.16 7.16 -8.11
N LEU A 244 -4.14 6.63 -8.84
CA LEU A 244 -5.47 7.23 -8.97
C LEU A 244 -6.41 6.60 -7.95
N ILE A 245 -6.73 7.36 -6.90
CA ILE A 245 -7.60 6.91 -5.81
C ILE A 245 -8.64 8.01 -5.54
N ASP A 246 -9.90 7.68 -5.67
CA ASP A 246 -10.99 8.62 -5.40
C ASP A 246 -11.62 8.34 -4.01
N TRP A 247 -11.43 9.29 -3.12
CA TRP A 247 -12.03 9.29 -1.78
C TRP A 247 -13.26 10.18 -1.67
N LYS A 248 -13.58 10.95 -2.74
CA LYS A 248 -14.75 11.83 -2.73
C LYS A 248 -16.05 11.07 -3.01
N ARG A 249 -15.97 10.14 -3.97
CA ARG A 249 -17.12 9.31 -4.37
C ARG A 249 -17.27 8.02 -3.55
N GLY A 250 -16.28 7.63 -2.72
CA GLY A 250 -16.33 6.39 -1.94
C GLY A 250 -15.22 6.28 -0.89
N ASN A 251 -15.05 5.09 -0.28
CA ASN A 251 -14.08 4.85 0.79
C ASN A 251 -13.17 3.62 0.56
N PRO A 252 -12.29 3.65 -0.45
CA PRO A 252 -12.27 4.45 -1.68
C PRO A 252 -13.37 4.04 -2.67
N TYR A 253 -13.59 4.88 -3.69
CA TYR A 253 -14.54 4.60 -4.77
C TYR A 253 -14.17 3.35 -5.56
N VAL A 254 -15.18 2.60 -5.97
CA VAL A 254 -15.00 1.43 -6.85
C VAL A 254 -15.27 1.88 -8.28
N TRP A 255 -14.25 1.81 -9.12
CA TRP A 255 -14.32 2.23 -10.53
C TRP A 255 -15.30 1.38 -11.32
N THR A 256 -16.05 2.01 -12.22
CA THR A 256 -17.07 1.40 -13.10
C THR A 256 -16.79 1.73 -14.55
N LEU A 257 -17.51 1.10 -15.49
CA LEU A 257 -17.35 1.36 -16.91
C LEU A 257 -17.68 2.82 -17.30
N ALA A 258 -18.52 3.50 -16.51
CA ALA A 258 -18.81 4.92 -16.73
C ALA A 258 -17.58 5.82 -16.56
N ASP A 259 -16.57 5.35 -15.84
CA ASP A 259 -15.35 6.11 -15.50
C ASP A 259 -14.19 5.83 -16.49
N LYS A 260 -14.42 5.07 -17.57
CA LYS A 260 -13.36 4.63 -18.50
C LYS A 260 -12.55 5.77 -19.09
N GLU A 261 -13.18 6.90 -19.41
CA GLU A 261 -12.49 8.04 -19.99
C GLU A 261 -11.61 8.75 -18.95
N GLU A 262 -12.06 8.85 -17.69
CA GLU A 262 -11.26 9.38 -16.57
C GLU A 262 -10.00 8.53 -16.35
N LEU A 263 -10.15 7.20 -16.35
CA LEU A 263 -9.03 6.26 -16.22
C LEU A 263 -8.04 6.37 -17.39
N LYS A 264 -8.55 6.46 -18.63
CA LYS A 264 -7.74 6.57 -19.85
C LYS A 264 -6.94 7.87 -19.89
N GLN A 265 -7.56 9.00 -19.54
CA GLN A 265 -6.94 10.33 -19.57
C GLN A 265 -6.01 10.59 -18.39
N SER A 266 -6.11 9.78 -17.32
CA SER A 266 -5.25 9.93 -16.16
C SER A 266 -3.78 9.76 -16.53
N ASN A 267 -2.91 10.59 -15.97
CA ASN A 267 -1.46 10.44 -16.05
C ASN A 267 -0.90 9.50 -14.94
N ARG A 268 -1.76 8.92 -14.10
CA ARG A 268 -1.35 7.97 -13.07
C ARG A 268 -1.06 6.60 -13.70
N LEU A 269 -0.27 5.77 -12.98
CA LEU A 269 0.16 4.46 -13.49
C LEU A 269 -0.76 3.34 -13.04
N PHE A 270 -1.32 3.46 -11.84
CA PHE A 270 -2.19 2.46 -11.23
C PHE A 270 -3.43 3.13 -10.66
N ALA A 271 -4.55 2.43 -10.68
CA ALA A 271 -5.79 2.91 -10.09
C ALA A 271 -6.32 1.96 -9.02
N ARG A 272 -7.06 2.52 -8.09
CA ARG A 272 -7.69 1.86 -6.95
C ARG A 272 -9.06 2.50 -6.66
N LYS A 273 -10.12 1.71 -6.45
CA LYS A 273 -10.09 0.28 -6.29
C LYS A 273 -11.04 -0.38 -7.29
N PHE A 274 -10.77 -1.65 -7.60
CA PHE A 274 -11.61 -2.47 -8.47
C PHE A 274 -12.28 -3.59 -7.67
N ASP A 275 -13.45 -4.02 -8.15
CA ASP A 275 -14.23 -5.11 -7.57
C ASP A 275 -14.87 -5.90 -8.72
N MET A 276 -14.88 -7.24 -8.64
CA MET A 276 -15.48 -8.12 -9.64
C MET A 276 -16.99 -7.91 -9.82
N LYS A 277 -17.64 -7.12 -8.97
CA LYS A 277 -19.03 -6.67 -9.21
C LYS A 277 -19.16 -5.79 -10.46
N HIS A 278 -18.06 -5.25 -10.95
CA HIS A 278 -17.94 -4.42 -12.15
C HIS A 278 -16.92 -5.05 -13.09
N GLU A 279 -17.24 -6.25 -13.62
CA GLU A 279 -16.33 -6.99 -14.51
C GLU A 279 -16.10 -6.29 -15.84
N ASP A 280 -17.06 -5.53 -16.31
CA ASP A 280 -17.03 -4.76 -17.54
C ASP A 280 -15.86 -3.77 -17.58
N ILE A 281 -15.65 -2.99 -16.54
CA ILE A 281 -14.49 -2.07 -16.46
C ILE A 281 -13.17 -2.85 -16.36
N ILE A 282 -13.15 -3.98 -15.66
CA ILE A 282 -11.96 -4.81 -15.50
C ILE A 282 -11.54 -5.40 -16.86
N HIS A 283 -12.49 -5.92 -17.62
CA HIS A 283 -12.26 -6.45 -18.98
C HIS A 283 -11.77 -5.34 -19.92
N TRP A 284 -12.39 -4.15 -19.83
CA TRP A 284 -11.97 -3.01 -20.63
C TRP A 284 -10.52 -2.57 -20.31
N ILE A 285 -10.16 -2.46 -19.02
CA ILE A 285 -8.80 -2.11 -18.61
C ILE A 285 -7.80 -3.13 -19.13
N LYS A 286 -8.10 -4.43 -18.96
CA LYS A 286 -7.24 -5.50 -19.47
C LYS A 286 -7.05 -5.43 -20.98
N ALA A 287 -8.10 -5.13 -21.73
CA ALA A 287 -8.00 -4.98 -23.20
C ALA A 287 -7.25 -3.71 -23.63
N ALA A 288 -7.34 -2.64 -22.83
CA ALA A 288 -6.74 -1.35 -23.17
C ALA A 288 -5.26 -1.25 -22.77
N PHE A 289 -4.84 -1.94 -21.71
CA PHE A 289 -3.53 -1.74 -21.08
C PHE A 289 -2.79 -3.05 -20.73
N GLY A 290 -3.40 -4.22 -20.92
CA GLY A 290 -2.82 -5.55 -20.64
C GLY A 290 -1.97 -6.13 -21.76
#